data_92ac0bc345436b79fc5e62b3bcbcab31
#
_entry.id   92ac0bc345436b79fc5e62b3bcbcab31
#
_cell.length_a   1.000
_cell.length_b   1.000
_cell.length_c   1.000
_cell.angle_alpha   90.00
_cell.angle_beta   90.00
_cell.angle_gamma   90.00
#
_symmetry.space_group_name_H-M   'P 1'
#
loop_
_entity.id
_entity.type
_entity.pdbx_description
1 polymer ?
#
loop_
_entity_poly.entity_id
_entity_poly.type
_entity_poly.pdbx_seq_one_letter_code
_entity_poly.pdbx_strand_id
1 'polypeptide(L)'
;MGYVINNNLLEQVLTLYRNKFVDTANNERVICRADEYFDISIGKTPPRKEPQWFSTNPQDVTWVSISDMGTCGLYISSSSEQLTKQAVERHNVKVVPNNTVLLSFKLTVGRIAITNGEMTTNEAIAHFKTDKKEINEYLYCYLKYFNYQTMGSTSSIATAVNSKIIKGMPFVVPTNDELEEFHGFAAPMFAKIKANQIETDNLTALRDTLLPKLMSGELDAFNIEI
;
A
#
# COMPACT_ATOMS: atom_id res chain seq x y z
N MET A 1 -3.85 2.29 21.30
CA MET A 1 -3.79 3.76 21.23
C MET A 1 -3.28 4.25 19.87
N GLY A 2 -2.17 3.76 19.36
CA GLY A 2 -1.62 4.18 18.03
C GLY A 2 -2.57 4.00 16.84
N TYR A 3 -3.35 2.93 16.78
CA TYR A 3 -4.33 2.68 15.72
C TYR A 3 -5.42 3.79 15.63
N VAL A 4 -5.94 4.23 16.78
CA VAL A 4 -6.96 5.30 16.82
C VAL A 4 -6.38 6.63 16.34
N ILE A 5 -5.14 6.94 16.73
CA ILE A 5 -4.46 8.17 16.31
C ILE A 5 -4.22 8.15 14.79
N ASN A 6 -3.73 7.04 14.25
CA ASN A 6 -3.47 6.91 12.81
C ASN A 6 -4.74 7.02 11.99
N ASN A 7 -5.84 6.42 12.45
CA ASN A 7 -7.13 6.55 11.78
C ASN A 7 -7.62 8.01 11.77
N ASN A 8 -7.50 8.71 12.92
CA ASN A 8 -7.90 10.13 13.00
C ASN A 8 -7.08 11.02 12.05
N LEU A 9 -5.76 10.78 11.97
CA LEU A 9 -4.90 11.52 11.03
C LEU A 9 -5.30 11.26 9.57
N LEU A 10 -5.52 9.99 9.23
CA LEU A 10 -5.94 9.62 7.88
C LEU A 10 -7.31 10.20 7.53
N GLU A 11 -8.28 10.17 8.44
CA GLU A 11 -9.62 10.74 8.23
C GLU A 11 -9.56 12.26 8.01
N GLN A 12 -8.66 12.99 8.69
CA GLN A 12 -8.47 14.41 8.45
C GLN A 12 -7.97 14.67 7.02
N VAL A 13 -6.98 13.89 6.54
CA VAL A 13 -6.48 14.02 5.17
C VAL A 13 -7.57 13.67 4.15
N LEU A 14 -8.30 12.59 4.37
CA LEU A 14 -9.40 12.17 3.49
C LEU A 14 -10.52 13.22 3.44
N THR A 15 -10.85 13.83 4.58
CA THR A 15 -11.85 14.90 4.65
C THR A 15 -11.39 16.14 3.87
N LEU A 16 -10.13 16.55 4.03
CA LEU A 16 -9.57 17.66 3.25
C LEU A 16 -9.59 17.35 1.75
N TYR A 17 -9.15 16.15 1.38
CA TYR A 17 -9.17 15.69 -0.01
C TYR A 17 -10.58 15.77 -0.59
N ARG A 18 -11.57 15.24 0.11
CA ARG A 18 -12.96 15.25 -0.30
C ARG A 18 -13.47 16.68 -0.52
N ASN A 19 -13.29 17.55 0.47
CA ASN A 19 -13.74 18.93 0.39
C ASN A 19 -13.09 19.68 -0.79
N LYS A 20 -11.78 19.47 -1.02
CA LYS A 20 -11.05 20.21 -2.04
C LYS A 20 -11.21 19.65 -3.45
N PHE A 21 -11.29 18.32 -3.60
CA PHE A 21 -11.19 17.66 -4.90
C PHE A 21 -12.47 16.94 -5.34
N VAL A 22 -13.35 16.60 -4.42
CA VAL A 22 -14.61 15.88 -4.71
C VAL A 22 -15.81 16.82 -4.65
N ASP A 23 -16.01 17.50 -3.53
CA ASP A 23 -17.20 18.35 -3.31
C ASP A 23 -17.11 19.68 -4.06
N THR A 24 -15.90 20.21 -4.31
CA THR A 24 -15.61 21.41 -5.12
C THR A 24 -15.12 21.03 -6.52
N ALA A 25 -15.82 20.11 -7.19
CA ALA A 25 -15.43 19.65 -8.51
C ALA A 25 -15.25 20.82 -9.49
N ASN A 26 -14.02 21.11 -9.87
CA ASN A 26 -13.70 22.04 -10.94
C ASN A 26 -13.71 21.26 -12.26
N ASN A 27 -14.63 21.59 -13.16
CA ASN A 27 -14.76 20.95 -14.46
C ASN A 27 -13.59 21.25 -15.42
N GLU A 28 -12.66 22.11 -15.03
CA GLU A 28 -11.47 22.47 -15.81
C GLU A 28 -10.28 21.54 -15.56
N ARG A 29 -10.35 20.60 -14.58
CA ARG A 29 -9.25 19.68 -14.31
C ARG A 29 -9.04 18.72 -15.47
N VAL A 30 -7.78 18.55 -15.84
CA VAL A 30 -7.37 17.60 -16.88
C VAL A 30 -7.60 16.18 -16.41
N ILE A 31 -8.26 15.37 -17.24
CA ILE A 31 -8.40 13.94 -17.00
C ILE A 31 -7.55 13.21 -18.05
N CYS A 32 -6.65 12.35 -17.61
CA CYS A 32 -5.86 11.48 -18.46
C CYS A 32 -6.05 10.00 -18.06
N ARG A 33 -5.46 9.10 -18.81
CA ARG A 33 -5.37 7.70 -18.40
C ARG A 33 -4.30 7.57 -17.31
N ALA A 34 -4.53 6.67 -16.35
CA ALA A 34 -3.57 6.47 -15.27
C ALA A 34 -2.18 6.03 -15.78
N ASP A 35 -2.12 5.23 -16.87
CA ASP A 35 -0.85 4.77 -17.46
C ASP A 35 -0.15 5.83 -18.33
N GLU A 36 -0.76 6.99 -18.56
CA GLU A 36 -0.13 8.16 -19.15
C GLU A 36 0.59 9.02 -18.09
N TYR A 37 0.16 8.93 -16.82
CA TYR A 37 0.72 9.70 -15.73
C TYR A 37 1.69 8.89 -14.85
N PHE A 38 1.41 7.59 -14.67
CA PHE A 38 2.18 6.67 -13.84
C PHE A 38 2.77 5.53 -14.65
N ASP A 39 3.98 5.08 -14.28
CA ASP A 39 4.46 3.77 -14.74
C ASP A 39 3.76 2.67 -13.95
N ILE A 40 2.70 2.08 -14.54
CA ILE A 40 1.90 1.06 -13.88
C ILE A 40 2.38 -0.34 -14.25
N SER A 41 2.89 -1.05 -13.26
CA SER A 41 3.23 -2.47 -13.35
C SER A 41 2.30 -3.32 -12.49
N ILE A 42 2.29 -4.62 -12.76
CA ILE A 42 1.48 -5.61 -12.06
C ILE A 42 2.40 -6.65 -11.44
N GLY A 43 2.05 -7.10 -10.25
CA GLY A 43 2.77 -8.16 -9.57
C GLY A 43 2.66 -9.52 -10.28
N LYS A 44 3.37 -10.50 -9.75
CA LYS A 44 3.40 -11.84 -10.32
C LYS A 44 3.54 -12.89 -9.22
N THR A 45 2.83 -14.02 -9.40
CA THR A 45 2.95 -15.19 -8.55
C THR A 45 3.76 -16.26 -9.30
N PRO A 46 4.89 -16.73 -8.74
CA PRO A 46 5.54 -17.95 -9.22
C PRO A 46 4.61 -19.15 -9.15
N PRO A 47 4.87 -20.25 -9.89
CA PRO A 47 4.03 -21.44 -9.85
C PRO A 47 3.88 -22.00 -8.42
N ARG A 48 2.67 -22.01 -7.87
CA ARG A 48 2.39 -22.49 -6.50
C ARG A 48 2.66 -23.99 -6.31
N LYS A 49 2.76 -24.75 -7.41
CA LYS A 49 3.14 -26.18 -7.40
C LYS A 49 4.64 -26.38 -7.12
N GLU A 50 5.43 -25.32 -7.14
CA GLU A 50 6.86 -25.32 -6.92
C GLU A 50 7.20 -24.57 -5.62
N PRO A 51 7.04 -25.23 -4.44
CA PRO A 51 7.14 -24.56 -3.13
C PRO A 51 8.52 -23.96 -2.83
N GLN A 52 9.57 -24.41 -3.53
CA GLN A 52 10.93 -23.89 -3.37
C GLN A 52 11.08 -22.40 -3.71
N TRP A 53 10.08 -21.79 -4.37
CA TRP A 53 10.09 -20.36 -4.69
C TRP A 53 9.58 -19.48 -3.55
N PHE A 54 8.89 -20.09 -2.59
CA PHE A 54 8.27 -19.39 -1.47
C PHE A 54 9.05 -19.68 -0.18
N SER A 55 9.09 -18.68 0.70
CA SER A 55 9.83 -18.72 1.94
C SER A 55 9.03 -18.05 3.05
N THR A 56 9.37 -18.36 4.29
CA THR A 56 8.94 -17.64 5.50
C THR A 56 10.12 -16.91 6.16
N ASN A 57 11.30 -16.93 5.53
CA ASN A 57 12.48 -16.24 6.05
C ASN A 57 12.36 -14.72 5.78
N PRO A 58 12.33 -13.85 6.82
CA PRO A 58 12.22 -12.40 6.65
C PRO A 58 13.39 -11.75 5.87
N GLN A 59 14.50 -12.48 5.67
CA GLN A 59 15.66 -12.00 4.89
C GLN A 59 15.47 -12.19 3.38
N ASP A 60 14.47 -12.95 2.98
CA ASP A 60 14.09 -13.11 1.57
C ASP A 60 13.24 -11.93 1.10
N VAL A 61 12.88 -11.92 -0.17
CA VAL A 61 12.17 -10.79 -0.78
C VAL A 61 10.71 -10.77 -0.33
N THR A 62 10.28 -9.72 0.35
CA THR A 62 8.87 -9.52 0.74
C THR A 62 7.94 -9.68 -0.46
N TRP A 63 6.92 -10.54 -0.33
CA TRP A 63 5.94 -10.79 -1.39
C TRP A 63 4.52 -10.59 -0.88
N VAL A 64 3.96 -9.44 -1.23
CA VAL A 64 2.67 -8.97 -0.72
C VAL A 64 1.51 -9.63 -1.46
N SER A 65 0.60 -10.18 -0.70
CA SER A 65 -0.70 -10.69 -1.16
C SER A 65 -1.84 -9.69 -0.88
N ILE A 66 -3.02 -9.95 -1.47
CA ILE A 66 -4.24 -9.19 -1.12
C ILE A 66 -4.58 -9.34 0.37
N SER A 67 -4.30 -10.49 0.97
CA SER A 67 -4.54 -10.71 2.40
C SER A 67 -3.71 -9.76 3.24
N ASP A 68 -2.41 -9.64 2.95
CA ASP A 68 -1.49 -8.73 3.65
C ASP A 68 -1.96 -7.28 3.54
N MET A 69 -2.43 -6.85 2.34
CA MET A 69 -3.04 -5.53 2.16
C MET A 69 -4.35 -5.33 2.95
N GLY A 70 -4.99 -6.41 3.38
CA GLY A 70 -6.21 -6.35 4.20
C GLY A 70 -5.95 -6.12 5.68
N THR A 71 -4.75 -6.42 6.14
CA THR A 71 -4.35 -6.38 7.54
C THR A 71 -3.31 -5.29 7.83
N CYS A 72 -2.66 -4.75 6.79
CA CYS A 72 -1.73 -3.63 6.96
C CYS A 72 -2.47 -2.31 7.23
N GLY A 73 -1.77 -1.33 7.76
CA GLY A 73 -2.24 0.05 7.85
C GLY A 73 -2.11 0.81 6.52
N LEU A 74 -1.82 2.11 6.61
CA LEU A 74 -1.55 2.96 5.44
C LEU A 74 -0.28 2.49 4.71
N TYR A 75 0.74 2.10 5.46
CA TYR A 75 2.00 1.57 4.92
C TYR A 75 2.09 0.07 5.11
N ILE A 76 2.68 -0.61 4.12
CA ILE A 76 2.97 -2.03 4.19
C ILE A 76 4.48 -2.26 4.23
N SER A 77 4.96 -2.93 5.28
CA SER A 77 6.39 -3.17 5.54
C SER A 77 6.78 -4.65 5.45
N SER A 78 5.80 -5.54 5.59
CA SER A 78 6.03 -6.98 5.67
C SER A 78 4.89 -7.76 5.01
N SER A 79 5.10 -9.03 4.82
CA SER A 79 4.11 -9.97 4.27
C SER A 79 4.19 -11.31 5.00
N SER A 80 3.15 -12.10 4.87
CA SER A 80 3.07 -13.44 5.43
C SER A 80 3.99 -14.45 4.75
N GLU A 81 4.32 -14.22 3.48
CA GLU A 81 5.23 -15.05 2.68
C GLU A 81 6.27 -14.16 1.98
N GLN A 82 7.43 -14.74 1.70
CA GLN A 82 8.51 -14.14 0.93
C GLN A 82 8.77 -14.95 -0.34
N LEU A 83 9.46 -14.37 -1.30
CA LEU A 83 10.04 -15.08 -2.44
C LEU A 83 11.55 -15.17 -2.29
N THR A 84 12.12 -16.32 -2.65
CA THR A 84 13.55 -16.42 -2.78
C THR A 84 14.07 -15.47 -3.88
N LYS A 85 15.30 -14.98 -3.77
CA LYS A 85 15.90 -14.13 -4.81
C LYS A 85 15.90 -14.81 -6.18
N GLN A 86 16.16 -16.13 -6.19
CA GLN A 86 16.11 -16.93 -7.40
C GLN A 86 14.69 -16.95 -8.04
N ALA A 87 13.64 -17.00 -7.22
CA ALA A 87 12.26 -16.94 -7.72
C ALA A 87 11.98 -15.60 -8.42
N VAL A 88 12.41 -14.49 -7.83
CA VAL A 88 12.25 -13.15 -8.40
C VAL A 88 12.93 -13.05 -9.77
N GLU A 89 14.16 -13.49 -9.89
CA GLU A 89 14.95 -13.47 -11.11
C GLU A 89 14.35 -14.41 -12.17
N ARG A 90 14.16 -15.70 -11.83
CA ARG A 90 13.72 -16.74 -12.75
C ARG A 90 12.34 -16.47 -13.33
N HIS A 91 11.43 -15.94 -12.51
CA HIS A 91 10.05 -15.66 -12.93
C HIS A 91 9.84 -14.21 -13.38
N ASN A 92 10.89 -13.40 -13.40
CA ASN A 92 10.81 -11.98 -13.75
C ASN A 92 9.70 -11.28 -12.95
N VAL A 93 9.72 -11.48 -11.62
CA VAL A 93 8.80 -10.80 -10.70
C VAL A 93 9.24 -9.35 -10.55
N LYS A 94 8.31 -8.41 -10.67
CA LYS A 94 8.64 -6.99 -10.59
C LYS A 94 8.90 -6.59 -9.15
N VAL A 95 10.08 -6.02 -8.90
CA VAL A 95 10.39 -5.36 -7.63
C VAL A 95 9.78 -3.96 -7.65
N VAL A 96 9.09 -3.64 -6.58
CA VAL A 96 8.39 -2.38 -6.37
C VAL A 96 9.25 -1.52 -5.44
N PRO A 97 9.60 -0.29 -5.85
CA PRO A 97 10.38 0.61 -5.02
C PRO A 97 9.64 1.03 -3.74
N ASN A 98 10.41 1.47 -2.76
CA ASN A 98 9.87 2.17 -1.58
C ASN A 98 9.01 3.38 -1.97
N ASN A 99 8.00 3.68 -1.15
CA ASN A 99 7.08 4.80 -1.34
C ASN A 99 6.32 4.74 -2.69
N THR A 100 5.79 3.56 -3.01
CA THR A 100 4.95 3.31 -4.19
C THR A 100 3.54 2.97 -3.74
N VAL A 101 2.53 3.58 -4.37
CA VAL A 101 1.13 3.29 -4.08
C VAL A 101 0.72 1.98 -4.75
N LEU A 102 0.15 1.07 -3.97
CA LEU A 102 -0.38 -0.23 -4.38
C LEU A 102 -1.90 -0.21 -4.40
N LEU A 103 -2.49 -0.88 -5.38
CA LEU A 103 -3.94 -1.06 -5.50
C LEU A 103 -4.28 -2.52 -5.81
N SER A 104 -5.08 -3.17 -4.98
CA SER A 104 -5.66 -4.48 -5.32
C SER A 104 -6.81 -4.31 -6.31
N PHE A 105 -6.84 -5.17 -7.35
CA PHE A 105 -7.84 -5.05 -8.42
C PHE A 105 -8.49 -6.38 -8.83
N LYS A 106 -8.10 -7.49 -8.22
CA LYS A 106 -8.74 -8.80 -8.39
C LYS A 106 -9.27 -9.28 -7.03
N LEU A 107 -10.31 -10.10 -7.03
CA LEU A 107 -10.97 -10.67 -5.85
C LEU A 107 -11.52 -9.58 -4.91
N THR A 108 -10.67 -8.81 -4.26
CA THR A 108 -11.04 -7.67 -3.44
C THR A 108 -10.46 -6.40 -4.08
N VAL A 109 -11.29 -5.62 -4.74
CA VAL A 109 -10.89 -4.37 -5.40
C VAL A 109 -10.88 -3.22 -4.40
N GLY A 110 -9.88 -2.32 -4.50
CA GLY A 110 -9.87 -1.08 -3.73
C GLY A 110 -9.13 -1.15 -2.39
N ARG A 111 -8.36 -2.22 -2.09
CA ARG A 111 -7.38 -2.16 -1.01
C ARG A 111 -6.18 -1.36 -1.51
N ILE A 112 -5.77 -0.38 -0.72
CA ILE A 112 -4.69 0.54 -1.07
C ILE A 112 -3.69 0.57 0.07
N ALA A 113 -2.41 0.53 -0.27
CA ALA A 113 -1.31 0.69 0.67
C ALA A 113 -0.14 1.40 -0.01
N ILE A 114 0.79 1.92 0.78
CA ILE A 114 2.05 2.50 0.30
C ILE A 114 3.19 1.62 0.78
N THR A 115 4.11 1.28 -0.11
CA THR A 115 5.25 0.45 0.24
C THR A 115 6.18 1.16 1.23
N ASN A 116 6.58 0.45 2.28
CA ASN A 116 7.65 0.86 3.19
C ASN A 116 8.83 -0.11 3.05
N GLY A 117 9.68 0.17 2.11
CA GLY A 117 10.76 -0.71 1.64
C GLY A 117 10.51 -1.24 0.23
N GLU A 118 11.51 -1.90 -0.33
CA GLU A 118 11.38 -2.64 -1.60
C GLU A 118 10.65 -3.96 -1.36
N MET A 119 9.76 -4.31 -2.28
CA MET A 119 8.99 -5.55 -2.18
C MET A 119 8.51 -6.04 -3.54
N THR A 120 7.91 -7.21 -3.55
CA THR A 120 7.20 -7.77 -4.70
C THR A 120 5.75 -8.02 -4.32
N THR A 121 4.86 -8.25 -5.28
CA THR A 121 3.45 -8.51 -5.01
C THR A 121 2.91 -9.63 -5.89
N ASN A 122 1.74 -10.16 -5.55
CA ASN A 122 1.03 -11.09 -6.41
C ASN A 122 0.39 -10.38 -7.63
N GLU A 123 -0.14 -11.16 -8.58
CA GLU A 123 -0.73 -10.68 -9.85
C GLU A 123 -2.09 -9.97 -9.69
N ALA A 124 -2.56 -9.78 -8.48
CA ALA A 124 -3.80 -9.08 -8.19
C ALA A 124 -3.58 -7.63 -7.73
N ILE A 125 -2.34 -7.18 -7.68
CA ILE A 125 -1.93 -5.86 -7.18
C ILE A 125 -1.24 -5.08 -8.29
N ALA A 126 -1.70 -3.85 -8.51
CA ALA A 126 -1.09 -2.86 -9.38
C ALA A 126 -0.19 -1.92 -8.57
N HIS A 127 0.92 -1.51 -9.18
CA HIS A 127 1.91 -0.61 -8.61
C HIS A 127 1.91 0.68 -9.41
N PHE A 128 1.62 1.80 -8.78
CA PHE A 128 1.62 3.12 -9.38
C PHE A 128 2.96 3.80 -9.08
N LYS A 129 3.92 3.62 -9.99
CA LYS A 129 5.27 4.18 -9.84
C LYS A 129 5.33 5.58 -10.46
N THR A 130 6.03 6.48 -9.79
CA THR A 130 6.26 7.85 -10.26
C THR A 130 7.53 8.40 -9.64
N ASP A 131 8.20 9.32 -10.35
CA ASP A 131 9.31 10.09 -9.82
C ASP A 131 8.82 11.30 -8.99
N LYS A 132 7.59 11.75 -9.24
CA LYS A 132 6.94 12.84 -8.49
C LYS A 132 6.30 12.28 -7.22
N LYS A 133 7.08 12.17 -6.13
CA LYS A 133 6.61 11.52 -4.89
C LYS A 133 5.54 12.34 -4.16
N GLU A 134 5.46 13.64 -4.40
CA GLU A 134 4.46 14.56 -3.85
C GLU A 134 3.03 14.21 -4.26
N ILE A 135 2.86 13.40 -5.32
CA ILE A 135 1.54 12.95 -5.79
C ILE A 135 0.99 11.77 -4.97
N ASN A 136 1.81 11.08 -4.17
CA ASN A 136 1.42 9.81 -3.55
C ASN A 136 0.27 9.98 -2.54
N GLU A 137 0.25 11.05 -1.75
CA GLU A 137 -0.83 11.33 -0.81
C GLU A 137 -2.13 11.63 -1.55
N TYR A 138 -2.05 12.42 -2.61
CA TYR A 138 -3.19 12.69 -3.49
C TYR A 138 -3.70 11.41 -4.16
N LEU A 139 -2.80 10.63 -4.76
CA LEU A 139 -3.14 9.36 -5.42
C LEU A 139 -3.80 8.38 -4.45
N TYR A 140 -3.27 8.25 -3.23
CA TYR A 140 -3.87 7.41 -2.19
C TYR A 140 -5.32 7.82 -1.92
N CYS A 141 -5.57 9.12 -1.70
CA CYS A 141 -6.90 9.65 -1.46
C CYS A 141 -7.81 9.51 -2.70
N TYR A 142 -7.27 9.79 -3.90
CA TYR A 142 -7.99 9.59 -5.16
C TYR A 142 -8.50 8.17 -5.30
N LEU A 143 -7.63 7.17 -5.10
CA LEU A 143 -7.99 5.76 -5.18
C LEU A 143 -8.98 5.35 -4.08
N LYS A 144 -8.96 5.97 -2.89
CA LYS A 144 -9.95 5.73 -1.82
C LYS A 144 -11.35 6.18 -2.19
N TYR A 145 -11.48 7.30 -2.90
CA TYR A 145 -12.77 7.85 -3.34
C TYR A 145 -13.20 7.36 -4.72
N PHE A 146 -12.32 6.64 -5.43
CA PHE A 146 -12.62 6.19 -6.79
C PHE A 146 -13.76 5.16 -6.79
N ASN A 147 -14.76 5.37 -7.65
CA ASN A 147 -15.87 4.42 -7.82
C ASN A 147 -15.48 3.29 -8.78
N TYR A 148 -14.96 2.19 -8.24
CA TYR A 148 -14.54 1.03 -9.03
C TYR A 148 -15.69 0.33 -9.77
N GLN A 149 -16.94 0.54 -9.38
CA GLN A 149 -18.11 -0.04 -10.07
C GLN A 149 -18.30 0.55 -11.48
N THR A 150 -17.78 1.74 -11.74
CA THR A 150 -17.84 2.37 -13.06
C THR A 150 -16.87 1.77 -14.07
N MET A 151 -15.92 0.93 -13.62
CA MET A 151 -14.86 0.37 -14.46
C MET A 151 -15.26 -0.91 -15.18
N GLY A 152 -16.47 -1.40 -15.01
CA GLY A 152 -16.93 -2.65 -15.57
C GLY A 152 -17.81 -2.50 -16.81
N SER A 153 -17.80 -3.51 -17.70
CA SER A 153 -18.78 -3.61 -18.77
C SER A 153 -20.18 -3.90 -18.22
N THR A 154 -21.21 -3.32 -18.82
CA THR A 154 -22.62 -3.35 -18.42
C THR A 154 -23.31 -4.72 -18.48
N SER A 155 -22.61 -5.82 -18.64
CA SER A 155 -23.18 -7.17 -18.62
C SER A 155 -23.03 -7.81 -17.23
N SER A 156 -24.16 -8.03 -16.65
CA SER A 156 -24.56 -8.59 -15.39
C SER A 156 -23.85 -9.89 -14.95
N ILE A 157 -22.61 -9.82 -14.48
CA ILE A 157 -21.99 -10.79 -13.55
C ILE A 157 -20.65 -10.16 -13.18
N ALA A 158 -20.35 -10.02 -11.88
CA ALA A 158 -19.18 -9.45 -11.26
C ALA A 158 -18.04 -9.08 -12.23
N THR A 159 -17.94 -7.80 -12.58
CA THR A 159 -17.00 -7.34 -13.61
C THR A 159 -15.57 -7.62 -13.16
N ALA A 160 -14.94 -8.58 -13.79
CA ALA A 160 -13.54 -8.90 -13.51
C ALA A 160 -12.67 -7.72 -13.97
N VAL A 161 -12.27 -6.88 -13.02
CA VAL A 161 -11.29 -5.83 -13.27
C VAL A 161 -9.97 -6.50 -13.65
N ASN A 162 -9.44 -6.17 -14.81
CA ASN A 162 -8.17 -6.70 -15.30
C ASN A 162 -7.10 -5.60 -15.37
N SER A 163 -5.86 -5.99 -15.63
CA SER A 163 -4.73 -5.05 -15.66
C SER A 163 -4.88 -3.95 -16.71
N LYS A 164 -5.52 -4.22 -17.86
CA LYS A 164 -5.76 -3.22 -18.91
C LYS A 164 -6.74 -2.16 -18.44
N ILE A 165 -7.78 -2.57 -17.71
CA ILE A 165 -8.78 -1.66 -17.13
C ILE A 165 -8.12 -0.76 -16.09
N ILE A 166 -7.31 -1.33 -15.16
CA ILE A 166 -6.59 -0.54 -14.16
C ILE A 166 -5.63 0.46 -14.80
N LYS A 167 -4.86 0.04 -15.80
CA LYS A 167 -3.95 0.94 -16.50
C LYS A 167 -4.69 2.08 -17.19
N GLY A 168 -5.83 1.78 -17.79
CA GLY A 168 -6.65 2.76 -18.51
C GLY A 168 -7.67 3.51 -17.63
N MET A 169 -7.63 3.36 -16.31
CA MET A 169 -8.56 4.10 -15.44
C MET A 169 -8.37 5.61 -15.59
N PRO A 170 -9.45 6.41 -15.52
CA PRO A 170 -9.30 7.84 -15.53
C PRO A 170 -8.51 8.30 -14.30
N PHE A 171 -7.68 9.31 -14.48
CA PHE A 171 -6.97 9.98 -13.41
C PHE A 171 -7.17 11.48 -13.55
N VAL A 172 -7.69 12.12 -12.51
CA VAL A 172 -7.86 13.57 -12.45
C VAL A 172 -6.53 14.17 -12.00
N VAL A 173 -5.89 14.91 -12.89
CA VAL A 173 -4.59 15.53 -12.60
C VAL A 173 -4.82 16.83 -11.82
N PRO A 174 -4.29 16.95 -10.58
CA PRO A 174 -4.35 18.23 -9.87
C PRO A 174 -3.42 19.25 -10.55
N THR A 175 -3.72 20.53 -10.41
CA THR A 175 -2.75 21.58 -10.78
C THR A 175 -1.54 21.54 -9.83
N ASN A 176 -0.43 22.14 -10.22
CA ASN A 176 0.76 22.18 -9.37
C ASN A 176 0.47 22.88 -8.03
N ASP A 177 -0.27 23.98 -8.04
CA ASP A 177 -0.63 24.73 -6.84
C ASP A 177 -1.53 23.92 -5.91
N GLU A 178 -2.54 23.22 -6.48
CA GLU A 178 -3.42 22.32 -5.73
C GLU A 178 -2.63 21.18 -5.09
N LEU A 179 -1.69 20.61 -5.84
CA LEU A 179 -0.86 19.51 -5.36
C LEU A 179 0.09 19.96 -4.25
N GLU A 180 0.78 21.10 -4.42
CA GLU A 180 1.70 21.66 -3.44
C GLU A 180 0.99 21.98 -2.13
N GLU A 181 -0.16 22.65 -2.19
CA GLU A 181 -0.97 22.94 -1.01
C GLU A 181 -1.46 21.67 -0.30
N PHE A 182 -1.96 20.70 -1.05
CA PHE A 182 -2.45 19.44 -0.48
C PHE A 182 -1.30 18.62 0.13
N HIS A 183 -0.18 18.50 -0.58
CA HIS A 183 1.01 17.81 -0.10
C HIS A 183 1.56 18.45 1.17
N GLY A 184 1.63 19.79 1.22
CA GLY A 184 2.08 20.52 2.41
C GLY A 184 1.29 20.18 3.68
N PHE A 185 -0.01 19.87 3.54
CA PHE A 185 -0.87 19.45 4.64
C PHE A 185 -0.81 17.92 4.88
N ALA A 186 -0.90 17.12 3.82
CA ALA A 186 -1.04 15.66 3.92
C ALA A 186 0.28 14.96 4.29
N ALA A 187 1.41 15.39 3.74
CA ALA A 187 2.69 14.72 3.92
C ALA A 187 3.14 14.63 5.39
N PRO A 188 3.02 15.67 6.24
CA PRO A 188 3.34 15.53 7.67
C PRO A 188 2.46 14.51 8.39
N MET A 189 1.18 14.39 8.03
CA MET A 189 0.26 13.43 8.63
C MET A 189 0.61 12.00 8.19
N PHE A 190 0.90 11.78 6.90
CA PHE A 190 1.36 10.50 6.38
C PHE A 190 2.68 10.08 7.01
N ALA A 191 3.62 11.01 7.16
CA ALA A 191 4.89 10.74 7.85
C ALA A 191 4.67 10.35 9.33
N LYS A 192 3.74 11.02 10.03
CA LYS A 192 3.40 10.67 11.42
C LYS A 192 2.74 9.28 11.50
N ILE A 193 1.81 8.96 10.60
CA ILE A 193 1.20 7.63 10.52
C ILE A 193 2.28 6.57 10.30
N LYS A 194 3.21 6.82 9.36
CA LYS A 194 4.34 5.91 9.08
C LYS A 194 5.19 5.66 10.32
N ALA A 195 5.60 6.73 11.00
CA ALA A 195 6.40 6.63 12.22
C ALA A 195 5.68 5.82 13.31
N ASN A 196 4.40 6.09 13.54
CA ASN A 196 3.59 5.37 14.52
C ASN A 196 3.41 3.88 14.15
N GLN A 197 3.30 3.53 12.85
CA GLN A 197 3.23 2.13 12.42
C GLN A 197 4.55 1.42 12.70
N ILE A 198 5.68 2.00 12.31
CA ILE A 198 7.02 1.44 12.56
C ILE A 198 7.24 1.24 14.07
N GLU A 199 6.89 2.21 14.90
CA GLU A 199 7.00 2.10 16.36
C GLU A 199 6.12 0.96 16.89
N THR A 200 4.88 0.84 16.41
CA THR A 200 3.96 -0.24 16.80
C THR A 200 4.52 -1.62 16.41
N ASP A 201 5.08 -1.75 15.20
CA ASP A 201 5.68 -2.99 14.72
C ASP A 201 6.90 -3.37 15.60
N ASN A 202 7.76 -2.40 15.92
CA ASN A 202 8.93 -2.61 16.77
C ASN A 202 8.53 -3.02 18.19
N LEU A 203 7.56 -2.35 18.79
CA LEU A 203 7.05 -2.68 20.13
C LEU A 203 6.39 -4.06 20.15
N THR A 204 5.69 -4.42 19.10
CA THR A 204 5.08 -5.75 18.94
C THR A 204 6.16 -6.83 18.87
N ALA A 205 7.17 -6.65 18.04
CA ALA A 205 8.29 -7.59 17.91
C ALA A 205 9.07 -7.74 19.23
N LEU A 206 9.29 -6.62 19.93
CA LEU A 206 9.94 -6.62 21.25
C LEU A 206 9.12 -7.40 22.28
N ARG A 207 7.82 -7.13 22.36
CA ARG A 207 6.90 -7.87 23.26
C ARG A 207 6.95 -9.38 22.96
N ASP A 208 6.83 -9.76 21.71
CA ASP A 208 6.77 -11.17 21.28
C ASP A 208 8.10 -11.90 21.52
N THR A 209 9.22 -11.16 21.56
CA THR A 209 10.53 -11.69 21.91
C THR A 209 10.72 -11.82 23.43
N LEU A 210 10.27 -10.83 24.19
CA LEU A 210 10.52 -10.77 25.64
C LEU A 210 9.53 -11.61 26.45
N LEU A 211 8.25 -11.66 26.04
CA LEU A 211 7.21 -12.32 26.80
C LEU A 211 7.49 -13.81 27.05
N PRO A 212 7.92 -14.63 26.07
CA PRO A 212 8.30 -16.02 26.31
C PRO A 212 9.46 -16.17 27.31
N LYS A 213 10.46 -15.28 27.24
CA LYS A 213 11.64 -15.30 28.10
C LYS A 213 11.30 -14.94 29.54
N LEU A 214 10.38 -13.99 29.74
CA LEU A 214 9.85 -13.66 31.08
C LEU A 214 9.02 -14.82 31.64
N MET A 215 8.19 -15.45 30.80
CA MET A 215 7.35 -16.58 31.24
C MET A 215 8.16 -17.85 31.56
N SER A 216 9.30 -18.06 30.88
CA SER A 216 10.19 -19.19 31.16
C SER A 216 11.14 -18.94 32.33
N GLY A 217 11.20 -17.72 32.88
CA GLY A 217 12.17 -17.32 33.89
C GLY A 217 13.60 -17.13 33.40
N GLU A 218 13.82 -17.12 32.03
CA GLU A 218 15.10 -16.80 31.44
C GLU A 218 15.51 -15.34 31.66
N LEU A 219 14.49 -14.46 31.72
CA LEU A 219 14.65 -13.06 32.13
C LEU A 219 13.92 -12.83 33.45
N ASP A 220 14.64 -12.25 34.42
CA ASP A 220 14.06 -11.83 35.71
C ASP A 220 13.78 -10.31 35.65
N ALA A 221 12.51 -9.94 35.72
CA ALA A 221 12.08 -8.55 35.67
C ALA A 221 12.57 -7.71 36.88
N PHE A 222 12.96 -8.36 37.98
CA PHE A 222 13.46 -7.66 39.18
C PHE A 222 14.92 -7.24 39.07
N ASN A 223 15.67 -7.79 38.10
CA ASN A 223 17.09 -7.50 37.89
C ASN A 223 17.34 -6.58 36.67
N ILE A 224 16.32 -5.96 36.10
CA ILE A 224 16.46 -4.97 35.02
C ILE A 224 16.70 -3.61 35.71
N GLU A 225 17.93 -3.11 35.69
CA GLU A 225 18.22 -1.70 35.99
C GLU A 225 17.60 -0.83 34.86
N ILE A 226 16.70 0.09 35.26
CA ILE A 226 16.02 1.05 34.36
C ILE A 226 16.87 2.32 34.26
#